data_d58b3f2ad7f6584cb9d4296fcdd136cd
#
_entry.id   d58b3f2ad7f6584cb9d4296fcdd136cd
#
_cell.length_a   1.000
_cell.length_b   1.000
_cell.length_c   1.000
_cell.angle_alpha   90.00
_cell.angle_beta   90.00
_cell.angle_gamma   90.00
#
_symmetry.space_group_name_H-M   'P 1'
#
loop_
_entity.id
_entity.type
_entity.pdbx_description
1 polymer ?
#
loop_
_entity_poly.entity_id
_entity_poly.type
_entity_poly.pdbx_seq_one_letter_code
_entity_poly.pdbx_strand_id
1 'polypeptide(L)'
;MIGTEARMSQASTATARQRQAVAPETGKEFVLTFHCPDALGIVQAVAAYLLEQECYIVDIKQFGDRASGRFFMRIHVTAQVEVELDRLRAGFEQVAQEWQMDWRLERHGRKQPILVMVSKYDHCLNDLLFRARSGELPVRIAAVVSNHPDLEPLAAWHGVPFHHIPVTPDTKAEAEGRLLELVDQYAVELVVLARYMQVLSDEATTRLSGKAINIHHSFLPSFKGAKPYHQAYERGVKTVGATAHYVNSELDEGPIISQQVIEVDHTYSASDLVTVGRDAECKALTNAVRWHAEGRIVLSGNRTVILR
;
A
#
# COMPACT_ATOMS: atom_id res chain seq x y z
N MET A 1 -43.15 25.67 -64.01
CA MET A 1 -42.95 26.88 -63.25
C MET A 1 -42.59 26.49 -61.81
N ILE A 2 -41.55 27.03 -61.31
CA ILE A 2 -40.98 26.96 -59.98
C ILE A 2 -40.30 25.62 -59.66
N GLY A 3 -38.99 25.54 -60.02
CA GLY A 3 -38.06 24.55 -59.55
C GLY A 3 -37.62 24.89 -58.12
N THR A 4 -37.55 23.88 -57.28
CA THR A 4 -36.94 23.97 -55.97
C THR A 4 -35.70 23.11 -55.96
N GLU A 5 -34.51 23.74 -56.05
CA GLU A 5 -33.22 23.07 -55.91
C GLU A 5 -33.03 22.67 -54.48
N ALA A 6 -32.91 21.34 -54.28
CA ALA A 6 -32.48 20.78 -52.99
C ALA A 6 -30.95 20.89 -52.88
N ARG A 7 -30.48 21.73 -51.96
CA ARG A 7 -29.08 21.74 -51.51
C ARG A 7 -28.80 20.46 -50.74
N MET A 8 -28.09 19.52 -51.35
CA MET A 8 -27.47 18.39 -50.63
C MET A 8 -26.28 18.91 -49.82
N SER A 9 -26.44 18.88 -48.52
CA SER A 9 -25.39 19.10 -47.56
C SER A 9 -24.33 18.00 -47.69
N GLN A 10 -23.10 18.38 -47.99
CA GLN A 10 -21.95 17.48 -47.93
C GLN A 10 -21.66 17.16 -46.48
N ALA A 11 -22.08 16.00 -46.01
CA ALA A 11 -21.66 15.47 -44.72
C ALA A 11 -20.17 15.08 -44.84
N SER A 12 -19.35 15.77 -44.06
CA SER A 12 -17.93 15.48 -43.88
C SER A 12 -17.75 14.04 -43.41
N THR A 13 -17.15 13.21 -44.24
CA THR A 13 -16.68 11.88 -43.91
C THR A 13 -15.47 12.02 -43.03
N ALA A 14 -15.70 12.08 -41.71
CA ALA A 14 -14.66 11.86 -40.73
C ALA A 14 -14.14 10.43 -40.88
N THR A 15 -12.93 10.32 -41.41
CA THR A 15 -12.21 9.06 -41.59
C THR A 15 -12.15 8.32 -40.23
N ALA A 16 -12.90 7.24 -40.10
CA ALA A 16 -12.79 6.34 -38.99
C ALA A 16 -11.35 5.80 -38.99
N ARG A 17 -10.50 6.32 -38.12
CA ARG A 17 -9.21 5.68 -37.82
C ARG A 17 -9.52 4.23 -37.45
N GLN A 18 -9.07 3.29 -38.26
CA GLN A 18 -9.13 1.87 -37.94
C GLN A 18 -8.50 1.69 -36.57
N ARG A 19 -9.34 1.38 -35.58
CA ARG A 19 -8.88 1.00 -34.26
C ARG A 19 -8.19 -0.35 -34.43
N GLN A 20 -6.87 -0.34 -34.58
CA GLN A 20 -6.09 -1.56 -34.43
C GLN A 20 -6.35 -2.08 -33.02
N ALA A 21 -6.74 -3.35 -32.93
CA ALA A 21 -6.80 -4.05 -31.64
C ALA A 21 -5.35 -4.09 -31.10
N VAL A 22 -5.07 -3.30 -30.09
CA VAL A 22 -3.76 -3.25 -29.46
C VAL A 22 -3.70 -4.38 -28.45
N ALA A 23 -3.00 -5.45 -28.78
CA ALA A 23 -2.59 -6.45 -27.79
C ALA A 23 -1.34 -5.90 -27.08
N PRO A 24 -1.39 -5.65 -25.76
CA PRO A 24 -0.27 -5.09 -25.01
C PRO A 24 0.69 -6.19 -24.58
N GLU A 25 1.38 -6.84 -25.51
CA GLU A 25 2.27 -7.95 -25.14
C GLU A 25 3.73 -7.56 -24.84
N THR A 26 4.18 -6.32 -25.11
CA THR A 26 5.63 -5.98 -25.01
C THR A 26 5.95 -4.56 -24.54
N GLY A 27 5.04 -3.84 -23.90
CA GLY A 27 5.30 -2.48 -23.43
C GLY A 27 5.81 -2.39 -21.99
N LYS A 28 6.51 -1.27 -21.66
CA LYS A 28 6.80 -0.94 -20.25
C LYS A 28 5.50 -0.56 -19.55
N GLU A 29 5.27 -1.11 -18.37
CA GLU A 29 4.05 -0.85 -17.58
C GLU A 29 4.31 0.14 -16.47
N PHE A 30 3.34 1.03 -16.24
CA PHE A 30 3.41 2.07 -15.21
C PHE A 30 2.10 2.16 -14.43
N VAL A 31 2.21 2.66 -13.20
CA VAL A 31 1.06 2.94 -12.32
C VAL A 31 1.10 4.40 -11.93
N LEU A 32 0.07 5.14 -12.28
CA LEU A 32 -0.21 6.50 -11.82
C LEU A 32 -1.25 6.44 -10.70
N THR A 33 -0.91 6.97 -9.54
CA THR A 33 -1.85 7.12 -8.41
C THR A 33 -1.86 8.58 -7.98
N PHE A 34 -3.04 9.16 -7.80
CA PHE A 34 -3.17 10.54 -7.35
C PHE A 34 -4.46 10.80 -6.58
N HIS A 35 -4.49 11.92 -5.89
CA HIS A 35 -5.69 12.53 -5.37
C HIS A 35 -5.65 14.06 -5.51
N CYS A 36 -6.83 14.68 -5.63
CA CYS A 36 -6.97 16.12 -5.78
C CYS A 36 -8.33 16.60 -5.27
N PRO A 37 -8.61 17.91 -5.21
CA PRO A 37 -9.98 18.42 -5.11
C PRO A 37 -10.86 17.86 -6.23
N ASP A 38 -12.08 17.42 -5.93
CA ASP A 38 -12.98 16.83 -6.92
C ASP A 38 -13.53 17.91 -7.87
N ALA A 39 -13.41 17.69 -9.16
CA ALA A 39 -13.87 18.61 -10.20
C ALA A 39 -14.24 17.90 -11.50
N LEU A 40 -15.13 18.51 -12.27
CA LEU A 40 -15.48 18.03 -13.60
C LEU A 40 -14.30 18.20 -14.56
N GLY A 41 -13.93 17.13 -15.29
CA GLY A 41 -12.86 17.17 -16.30
C GLY A 41 -11.56 16.45 -15.91
N ILE A 42 -11.34 16.14 -14.63
CA ILE A 42 -10.12 15.45 -14.16
C ILE A 42 -9.80 14.18 -14.98
N VAL A 43 -10.79 13.30 -15.15
CA VAL A 43 -10.62 12.03 -15.88
C VAL A 43 -10.25 12.29 -17.34
N GLN A 44 -10.88 13.31 -17.97
CA GLN A 44 -10.57 13.69 -19.34
C GLN A 44 -9.14 14.21 -19.47
N ALA A 45 -8.71 15.11 -18.59
CA ALA A 45 -7.36 15.67 -18.61
C ALA A 45 -6.28 14.60 -18.51
N VAL A 46 -6.44 13.70 -17.54
CA VAL A 46 -5.51 12.58 -17.33
C VAL A 46 -5.52 11.60 -18.52
N ALA A 47 -6.70 11.24 -19.03
CA ALA A 47 -6.81 10.34 -20.19
C ALA A 47 -6.23 10.96 -21.47
N ALA A 48 -6.42 12.27 -21.69
CA ALA A 48 -5.82 13.01 -22.81
C ALA A 48 -4.29 12.96 -22.74
N TYR A 49 -3.72 13.28 -21.56
CA TYR A 49 -2.28 13.17 -21.36
C TYR A 49 -1.73 11.76 -21.65
N LEU A 50 -2.37 10.71 -21.12
CA LEU A 50 -1.94 9.34 -21.34
C LEU A 50 -2.03 8.95 -22.81
N LEU A 51 -3.04 9.42 -23.52
CA LEU A 51 -3.18 9.20 -24.97
C LEU A 51 -2.06 9.89 -25.75
N GLU A 52 -1.71 11.13 -25.42
CA GLU A 52 -0.58 11.86 -26.03
C GLU A 52 0.76 11.17 -25.83
N GLN A 53 0.92 10.46 -24.70
CA GLN A 53 2.11 9.65 -24.42
C GLN A 53 2.01 8.23 -24.99
N GLU A 54 1.03 7.94 -25.86
CA GLU A 54 0.79 6.62 -26.46
C GLU A 54 0.70 5.49 -25.42
N CYS A 55 0.08 5.79 -24.26
CA CYS A 55 -0.16 4.84 -23.19
C CYS A 55 -1.54 4.20 -23.32
N TYR A 56 -1.57 2.87 -23.34
CA TYR A 56 -2.81 2.09 -23.26
C TYR A 56 -3.20 1.89 -21.80
N ILE A 57 -4.46 2.20 -21.46
CA ILE A 57 -4.99 2.04 -20.11
C ILE A 57 -5.43 0.58 -19.92
N VAL A 58 -4.76 -0.13 -19.00
CA VAL A 58 -5.03 -1.53 -18.64
C VAL A 58 -6.15 -1.62 -17.59
N ASP A 59 -6.06 -0.79 -16.55
CA ASP A 59 -7.03 -0.78 -15.45
C ASP A 59 -7.15 0.63 -14.86
N ILE A 60 -8.36 0.99 -14.46
CA ILE A 60 -8.66 2.25 -13.76
C ILE A 60 -9.47 1.94 -12.51
N LYS A 61 -9.04 2.50 -11.38
CA LYS A 61 -9.82 2.56 -10.16
C LYS A 61 -9.95 4.02 -9.74
N GLN A 62 -11.18 4.44 -9.45
CA GLN A 62 -11.44 5.81 -9.02
C GLN A 62 -12.50 5.87 -7.93
N PHE A 63 -12.43 6.90 -7.12
CA PHE A 63 -13.41 7.17 -6.08
C PHE A 63 -13.53 8.68 -5.86
N GLY A 64 -14.75 9.21 -5.96
CA GLY A 64 -15.08 10.57 -5.56
C GLY A 64 -15.72 10.57 -4.18
N ASP A 65 -15.03 11.12 -3.19
CA ASP A 65 -15.54 11.23 -1.82
C ASP A 65 -16.32 12.55 -1.68
N ARG A 66 -17.64 12.47 -1.78
CA ARG A 66 -18.53 13.63 -1.64
C ARG A 66 -18.44 14.31 -0.27
N ALA A 67 -18.07 13.57 0.77
CA ALA A 67 -18.00 14.11 2.12
C ALA A 67 -16.78 15.03 2.30
N SER A 68 -15.65 14.68 1.70
CA SER A 68 -14.42 15.47 1.75
C SER A 68 -14.22 16.38 0.53
N GLY A 69 -15.03 16.24 -0.53
CA GLY A 69 -14.83 16.93 -1.79
C GLY A 69 -13.52 16.55 -2.50
N ARG A 70 -13.05 15.32 -2.30
CA ARG A 70 -11.79 14.83 -2.86
C ARG A 70 -12.03 13.72 -3.89
N PHE A 71 -11.19 13.71 -4.92
CA PHE A 71 -11.14 12.68 -5.95
C PHE A 71 -9.85 11.87 -5.83
N PHE A 72 -9.95 10.56 -5.98
CA PHE A 72 -8.86 9.59 -5.88
C PHE A 72 -8.84 8.72 -7.12
N MET A 73 -7.66 8.48 -7.68
CA MET A 73 -7.54 7.65 -8.87
C MET A 73 -6.23 6.87 -8.89
N ARG A 74 -6.31 5.63 -9.39
CA ARG A 74 -5.19 4.79 -9.74
C ARG A 74 -5.40 4.26 -11.15
N ILE A 75 -4.40 4.42 -12.00
CA ILE A 75 -4.42 3.96 -13.39
C ILE A 75 -3.20 3.08 -13.63
N HIS A 76 -3.43 1.90 -14.20
CA HIS A 76 -2.40 1.03 -14.71
C HIS A 76 -2.35 1.18 -16.22
N VAL A 77 -1.17 1.45 -16.78
CA VAL A 77 -0.99 1.70 -18.21
C VAL A 77 0.18 0.89 -18.75
N THR A 78 0.09 0.57 -20.05
CA THR A 78 1.18 0.02 -20.86
C THR A 78 1.57 1.04 -21.93
N ALA A 79 2.83 1.46 -21.95
CA ALA A 79 3.33 2.33 -23.01
C ALA A 79 3.51 1.54 -24.31
N GLN A 80 2.98 2.08 -25.42
CA GLN A 80 3.08 1.48 -26.76
C GLN A 80 4.44 1.71 -27.41
N VAL A 81 5.12 2.75 -26.96
CA VAL A 81 6.46 3.14 -27.42
C VAL A 81 7.44 3.06 -26.28
N GLU A 82 8.73 2.99 -26.58
CA GLU A 82 9.75 3.05 -25.57
C GLU A 82 9.76 4.46 -24.95
N VAL A 83 9.30 4.54 -23.69
CA VAL A 83 9.27 5.79 -22.93
C VAL A 83 9.95 5.61 -21.58
N GLU A 84 10.71 6.62 -21.17
CA GLU A 84 11.35 6.63 -19.85
C GLU A 84 10.42 7.22 -18.79
N LEU A 85 10.45 6.65 -17.59
CA LEU A 85 9.61 7.06 -16.46
C LEU A 85 9.74 8.56 -16.15
N ASP A 86 10.95 9.08 -16.18
CA ASP A 86 11.20 10.50 -15.85
C ASP A 86 10.62 11.45 -16.89
N ARG A 87 10.56 11.03 -18.16
CA ARG A 87 9.85 11.78 -19.21
C ARG A 87 8.35 11.81 -18.96
N LEU A 88 7.76 10.67 -18.58
CA LEU A 88 6.34 10.61 -18.22
C LEU A 88 6.04 11.48 -16.99
N ARG A 89 6.90 11.45 -15.98
CA ARG A 89 6.76 12.29 -14.79
C ARG A 89 6.81 13.78 -15.14
N ALA A 90 7.82 14.19 -15.91
CA ALA A 90 7.98 15.58 -16.31
C ALA A 90 6.78 16.10 -17.12
N GLY A 91 6.22 15.27 -18.01
CA GLY A 91 5.04 15.65 -18.78
C GLY A 91 3.76 15.70 -17.95
N PHE A 92 3.61 14.81 -16.97
CA PHE A 92 2.43 14.79 -16.10
C PHE A 92 2.41 15.94 -15.09
N GLU A 93 3.56 16.50 -14.74
CA GLU A 93 3.69 17.59 -13.76
C GLU A 93 2.79 18.78 -14.10
N GLN A 94 2.67 19.15 -15.38
CA GLN A 94 1.79 20.26 -15.81
C GLN A 94 0.32 19.96 -15.51
N VAL A 95 -0.14 18.74 -15.83
CA VAL A 95 -1.51 18.31 -15.52
C VAL A 95 -1.73 18.30 -14.01
N ALA A 96 -0.75 17.78 -13.26
CA ALA A 96 -0.84 17.69 -11.81
C ALA A 96 -0.93 19.06 -11.15
N GLN A 97 -0.19 20.06 -11.63
CA GLN A 97 -0.24 21.45 -11.13
C GLN A 97 -1.59 22.12 -11.43
N GLU A 98 -2.12 21.96 -12.64
CA GLU A 98 -3.41 22.54 -13.04
C GLU A 98 -4.55 22.04 -12.12
N TRP A 99 -4.54 20.73 -11.78
CA TRP A 99 -5.59 20.09 -10.99
C TRP A 99 -5.23 19.95 -9.50
N GLN A 100 -4.13 20.53 -9.03
CA GLN A 100 -3.65 20.46 -7.65
C GLN A 100 -3.55 18.99 -7.15
N MET A 101 -2.98 18.14 -7.98
CA MET A 101 -2.84 16.72 -7.68
C MET A 101 -1.64 16.46 -6.77
N ASP A 102 -1.85 15.68 -5.73
CA ASP A 102 -0.79 14.94 -5.06
C ASP A 102 -0.69 13.56 -5.72
N TRP A 103 0.44 13.28 -6.37
CA TRP A 103 0.55 12.16 -7.29
C TRP A 103 1.87 11.40 -7.20
N ARG A 104 1.82 10.16 -7.69
CA ARG A 104 2.98 9.29 -7.85
C ARG A 104 2.83 8.48 -9.13
N LEU A 105 3.89 8.41 -9.93
CA LEU A 105 4.00 7.59 -11.13
C LEU A 105 5.22 6.66 -10.99
N GLU A 106 4.98 5.35 -11.05
CA GLU A 106 6.01 4.33 -10.81
C GLU A 106 5.96 3.24 -11.89
N ARG A 107 7.05 2.49 -12.04
CA ARG A 107 7.05 1.26 -12.86
C ARG A 107 6.21 0.19 -12.16
N HIS A 108 5.30 -0.44 -12.91
CA HIS A 108 4.53 -1.56 -12.40
C HIS A 108 5.46 -2.73 -12.03
N GLY A 109 5.15 -3.43 -10.94
CA GLY A 109 5.95 -4.57 -10.47
C GLY A 109 7.33 -4.24 -9.91
N ARG A 110 7.68 -2.95 -9.75
CA ARG A 110 8.88 -2.53 -9.06
C ARG A 110 8.92 -3.10 -7.64
N LYS A 111 10.02 -3.76 -7.29
CA LYS A 111 10.20 -4.29 -5.94
C LYS A 111 10.60 -3.18 -4.97
N GLN A 112 9.65 -2.75 -4.15
CA GLN A 112 9.88 -1.70 -3.15
C GLN A 112 10.79 -2.21 -2.02
N PRO A 113 11.88 -1.50 -1.64
CA PRO A 113 12.73 -1.88 -0.52
C PRO A 113 11.99 -1.62 0.80
N ILE A 114 11.85 -2.67 1.62
CA ILE A 114 11.20 -2.60 2.93
C ILE A 114 12.15 -3.08 4.03
N LEU A 115 11.97 -2.58 5.25
CA LEU A 115 12.60 -3.06 6.46
C LEU A 115 11.51 -3.68 7.35
N VAL A 116 11.78 -4.88 7.87
CA VAL A 116 10.81 -5.59 8.74
C VAL A 116 11.32 -5.58 10.17
N MET A 117 10.52 -5.03 11.09
CA MET A 117 10.80 -5.02 12.53
C MET A 117 10.03 -6.13 13.23
N VAL A 118 10.72 -6.88 14.08
CA VAL A 118 10.15 -8.03 14.79
C VAL A 118 10.60 -8.05 16.24
N SER A 119 9.89 -8.81 17.09
CA SER A 119 10.38 -9.23 18.42
C SER A 119 10.56 -10.74 18.44
N LYS A 120 9.74 -11.49 19.18
CA LYS A 120 9.88 -12.94 19.37
C LYS A 120 8.98 -13.79 18.46
N TYR A 121 7.91 -13.21 17.93
CA TYR A 121 6.93 -13.93 17.11
C TYR A 121 7.35 -13.94 15.65
N ASP A 122 7.39 -15.11 15.04
CA ASP A 122 7.96 -15.39 13.72
C ASP A 122 6.95 -15.44 12.57
N HIS A 123 5.67 -15.74 12.85
CA HIS A 123 4.67 -16.05 11.82
C HIS A 123 4.51 -14.95 10.75
N CYS A 124 4.43 -13.69 11.14
CA CYS A 124 4.33 -12.58 10.18
C CYS A 124 5.62 -12.38 9.38
N LEU A 125 6.79 -12.50 10.02
CA LEU A 125 8.08 -12.40 9.32
C LEU A 125 8.23 -13.53 8.31
N ASN A 126 7.93 -14.77 8.71
CA ASN A 126 8.03 -15.94 7.85
C ASN A 126 7.12 -15.82 6.61
N ASP A 127 5.87 -15.36 6.78
CA ASP A 127 4.93 -15.15 5.66
C ASP A 127 5.45 -14.06 4.69
N LEU A 128 5.94 -12.93 5.21
CA LEU A 128 6.51 -11.86 4.39
C LEU A 128 7.76 -12.31 3.62
N LEU A 129 8.69 -13.03 4.27
CA LEU A 129 9.91 -13.55 3.66
C LEU A 129 9.58 -14.55 2.54
N PHE A 130 8.64 -15.47 2.79
CA PHE A 130 8.19 -16.44 1.80
C PHE A 130 7.60 -15.74 0.57
N ARG A 131 6.65 -14.82 0.76
CA ARG A 131 5.95 -14.14 -0.35
C ARG A 131 6.83 -13.16 -1.12
N ALA A 132 7.79 -12.51 -0.45
CA ALA A 132 8.77 -11.67 -1.14
C ALA A 132 9.69 -12.51 -2.04
N ARG A 133 10.12 -13.70 -1.56
CA ARG A 133 10.94 -14.64 -2.33
C ARG A 133 10.18 -15.30 -3.48
N SER A 134 8.94 -15.70 -3.28
CA SER A 134 8.09 -16.30 -4.32
C SER A 134 7.64 -15.31 -5.39
N GLY A 135 7.81 -14.00 -5.15
CA GLY A 135 7.37 -12.95 -6.08
C GLY A 135 5.89 -12.57 -5.92
N GLU A 136 5.19 -13.11 -4.93
CA GLU A 136 3.80 -12.76 -4.63
C GLU A 136 3.63 -11.34 -4.06
N LEU A 137 4.68 -10.80 -3.43
CA LEU A 137 4.74 -9.42 -2.97
C LEU A 137 5.75 -8.63 -3.80
N PRO A 138 5.40 -7.47 -4.35
CA PRO A 138 6.33 -6.62 -5.10
C PRO A 138 7.24 -5.83 -4.15
N VAL A 139 7.94 -6.53 -3.25
CA VAL A 139 8.86 -5.95 -2.29
C VAL A 139 10.21 -6.68 -2.28
N ARG A 140 11.23 -5.98 -1.83
CA ARG A 140 12.54 -6.54 -1.46
C ARG A 140 12.76 -6.27 0.02
N ILE A 141 12.80 -7.31 0.84
CA ILE A 141 13.15 -7.15 2.26
C ILE A 141 14.63 -6.83 2.33
N ALA A 142 14.95 -5.58 2.64
CA ALA A 142 16.32 -5.07 2.65
C ALA A 142 17.07 -5.45 3.92
N ALA A 143 16.36 -5.46 5.05
CA ALA A 143 16.87 -5.91 6.34
C ALA A 143 15.72 -6.32 7.29
N VAL A 144 16.06 -7.12 8.28
CA VAL A 144 15.23 -7.39 9.46
C VAL A 144 15.89 -6.74 10.67
N VAL A 145 15.11 -6.00 11.46
CA VAL A 145 15.54 -5.41 12.73
C VAL A 145 14.76 -6.05 13.87
N SER A 146 15.44 -6.43 14.94
CA SER A 146 14.78 -7.03 16.11
C SER A 146 15.42 -6.61 17.42
N ASN A 147 14.58 -6.44 18.44
CA ASN A 147 15.06 -6.25 19.83
C ASN A 147 15.42 -7.56 20.54
N HIS A 148 15.30 -8.70 19.85
CA HIS A 148 15.69 -10.04 20.30
C HIS A 148 16.46 -10.79 19.20
N PRO A 149 17.42 -11.67 19.53
CA PRO A 149 18.20 -12.40 18.53
C PRO A 149 17.48 -13.61 17.94
N ASP A 150 16.35 -14.04 18.49
CA ASP A 150 15.70 -15.33 18.26
C ASP A 150 15.41 -15.64 16.78
N LEU A 151 15.15 -14.59 15.97
CA LEU A 151 14.73 -14.74 14.56
C LEU A 151 15.88 -14.54 13.55
N GLU A 152 17.11 -14.36 14.02
CA GLU A 152 18.29 -14.26 13.14
C GLU A 152 18.45 -15.48 12.21
N PRO A 153 18.32 -16.75 12.68
CA PRO A 153 18.43 -17.90 11.80
C PRO A 153 17.39 -17.92 10.67
N LEU A 154 16.17 -17.43 10.93
CA LEU A 154 15.10 -17.34 9.93
C LEU A 154 15.47 -16.31 8.83
N ALA A 155 15.94 -15.13 9.21
CA ALA A 155 16.40 -14.11 8.27
C ALA A 155 17.59 -14.60 7.45
N ALA A 156 18.56 -15.22 8.10
CA ALA A 156 19.77 -15.78 7.46
C ALA A 156 19.43 -16.86 6.43
N TRP A 157 18.47 -17.74 6.72
CA TRP A 157 18.02 -18.76 5.78
C TRP A 157 17.44 -18.17 4.48
N HIS A 158 16.84 -16.99 4.57
CA HIS A 158 16.35 -16.23 3.41
C HIS A 158 17.40 -15.32 2.76
N GLY A 159 18.63 -15.24 3.32
CA GLY A 159 19.69 -14.38 2.83
C GLY A 159 19.43 -12.89 3.10
N VAL A 160 18.64 -12.56 4.12
CA VAL A 160 18.30 -11.19 4.50
C VAL A 160 19.16 -10.74 5.67
N PRO A 161 19.81 -9.57 5.63
CA PRO A 161 20.55 -9.01 6.76
C PRO A 161 19.68 -8.89 8.01
N PHE A 162 20.23 -9.28 9.15
CA PHE A 162 19.56 -9.18 10.46
C PHE A 162 20.34 -8.25 11.38
N HIS A 163 19.64 -7.31 12.01
CA HIS A 163 20.21 -6.36 12.96
C HIS A 163 19.55 -6.54 14.32
N HIS A 164 20.31 -7.07 15.28
CA HIS A 164 19.88 -7.13 16.67
C HIS A 164 20.14 -5.79 17.35
N ILE A 165 19.07 -5.08 17.71
CA ILE A 165 19.10 -3.79 18.39
C ILE A 165 18.28 -3.91 19.69
N PRO A 166 18.91 -4.28 20.80
CA PRO A 166 18.22 -4.39 22.09
C PRO A 166 17.60 -3.07 22.52
N VAL A 167 16.40 -3.12 23.06
CA VAL A 167 15.68 -1.94 23.54
C VAL A 167 15.40 -2.08 25.04
N THR A 168 15.88 -1.10 25.80
CA THR A 168 15.57 -0.86 27.21
C THR A 168 15.06 0.57 27.36
N PRO A 169 14.46 0.96 28.51
CA PRO A 169 14.08 2.35 28.73
C PRO A 169 15.23 3.35 28.50
N ASP A 170 16.47 2.97 28.87
CA ASP A 170 17.64 3.85 28.79
C ASP A 170 18.26 3.90 27.38
N THR A 171 18.06 2.85 26.55
CA THR A 171 18.67 2.73 25.22
C THR A 171 17.69 3.00 24.09
N LYS A 172 16.43 3.31 24.38
CA LYS A 172 15.37 3.45 23.37
C LYS A 172 15.71 4.50 22.30
N ALA A 173 16.17 5.67 22.69
CA ALA A 173 16.52 6.75 21.75
C ALA A 173 17.68 6.36 20.83
N GLU A 174 18.72 5.69 21.39
CA GLU A 174 19.84 5.19 20.59
C GLU A 174 19.39 4.09 19.61
N ALA A 175 18.54 3.15 20.07
CA ALA A 175 17.99 2.09 19.23
C ALA A 175 17.15 2.64 18.08
N GLU A 176 16.32 3.65 18.30
CA GLU A 176 15.54 4.31 17.26
C GLU A 176 16.43 5.15 16.32
N GLY A 177 17.46 5.82 16.83
CA GLY A 177 18.47 6.46 15.99
C GLY A 177 19.13 5.46 15.03
N ARG A 178 19.54 4.30 15.55
CA ARG A 178 20.12 3.23 14.75
C ARG A 178 19.13 2.66 13.72
N LEU A 179 17.85 2.52 14.06
CA LEU A 179 16.80 2.15 13.12
C LEU A 179 16.72 3.14 11.95
N LEU A 180 16.67 4.43 12.23
CA LEU A 180 16.57 5.47 11.20
C LEU A 180 17.82 5.51 10.30
N GLU A 181 19.01 5.29 10.84
CA GLU A 181 20.23 5.12 10.04
C GLU A 181 20.13 3.93 9.07
N LEU A 182 19.59 2.80 9.51
CA LEU A 182 19.36 1.64 8.65
C LEU A 182 18.31 1.91 7.58
N VAL A 183 17.26 2.67 7.90
CA VAL A 183 16.26 3.11 6.90
C VAL A 183 16.94 3.91 5.78
N ASP A 184 17.80 4.85 6.13
CA ASP A 184 18.55 5.65 5.15
C ASP A 184 19.59 4.81 4.40
N GLN A 185 20.36 3.98 5.10
CA GLN A 185 21.41 3.13 4.54
C GLN A 185 20.88 2.16 3.47
N TYR A 186 19.72 1.55 3.71
CA TYR A 186 19.10 0.59 2.80
C TYR A 186 18.12 1.24 1.81
N ALA A 187 18.01 2.57 1.81
CA ALA A 187 17.02 3.32 1.02
C ALA A 187 15.60 2.74 1.19
N VAL A 188 15.20 2.49 2.44
CA VAL A 188 13.91 1.87 2.78
C VAL A 188 12.77 2.83 2.50
N GLU A 189 11.76 2.32 1.81
CA GLU A 189 10.55 3.09 1.49
C GLU A 189 9.37 2.73 2.39
N LEU A 190 9.41 1.57 3.04
CA LEU A 190 8.39 1.14 3.99
C LEU A 190 9.02 0.36 5.15
N VAL A 191 8.68 0.75 6.37
CA VAL A 191 8.98 -0.01 7.59
C VAL A 191 7.74 -0.82 7.98
N VAL A 192 7.92 -2.10 8.26
CA VAL A 192 6.83 -3.02 8.63
C VAL A 192 7.06 -3.55 10.03
N LEU A 193 6.21 -3.15 10.98
CA LEU A 193 6.22 -3.66 12.34
C LEU A 193 5.44 -4.99 12.39
N ALA A 194 6.15 -6.10 12.14
CA ALA A 194 5.61 -7.44 12.09
C ALA A 194 5.68 -8.09 13.48
N ARG A 195 4.80 -7.71 14.40
CA ARG A 195 4.83 -8.09 15.81
C ARG A 195 6.04 -7.53 16.56
N TYR A 196 6.43 -6.31 16.24
CA TYR A 196 7.41 -5.56 17.02
C TYR A 196 6.75 -5.01 18.28
N MET A 197 7.10 -5.56 19.43
CA MET A 197 6.40 -5.33 20.70
C MET A 197 6.96 -4.13 21.48
N GLN A 198 7.44 -3.11 20.76
CA GLN A 198 7.89 -1.84 21.32
C GLN A 198 7.11 -0.69 20.70
N VAL A 199 6.81 0.32 21.49
CA VAL A 199 6.18 1.56 21.02
C VAL A 199 7.26 2.48 20.47
N LEU A 200 7.10 3.00 19.27
CA LEU A 200 8.02 4.00 18.70
C LEU A 200 7.78 5.37 19.35
N SER A 201 8.84 6.19 19.42
CA SER A 201 8.73 7.57 19.88
C SER A 201 8.00 8.46 18.89
N ASP A 202 7.55 9.63 19.33
CA ASP A 202 6.92 10.63 18.45
C ASP A 202 7.88 11.10 17.34
N GLU A 203 9.17 11.19 17.63
CA GLU A 203 10.20 11.51 16.65
C GLU A 203 10.28 10.44 15.55
N ALA A 204 10.40 9.16 15.93
CA ALA A 204 10.46 8.06 14.99
C ALA A 204 9.16 7.94 14.18
N THR A 205 7.99 8.08 14.82
CA THR A 205 6.69 8.03 14.12
C THR A 205 6.50 9.18 13.14
N THR A 206 6.99 10.37 13.47
CA THR A 206 6.96 11.55 12.57
C THR A 206 7.85 11.34 11.34
N ARG A 207 9.09 10.85 11.53
CA ARG A 207 10.02 10.52 10.44
C ARG A 207 9.49 9.43 9.51
N LEU A 208 8.71 8.50 10.04
CA LEU A 208 8.13 7.36 9.33
C LEU A 208 6.65 7.58 8.94
N SER A 209 6.14 8.80 9.04
CA SER A 209 4.74 9.11 8.71
C SER A 209 4.38 8.68 7.30
N GLY A 210 3.29 7.90 7.14
CA GLY A 210 2.86 7.31 5.88
C GLY A 210 3.79 6.22 5.31
N LYS A 211 4.89 5.88 6.02
CA LYS A 211 5.91 4.91 5.62
C LYS A 211 6.15 3.81 6.66
N ALA A 212 5.28 3.68 7.66
CA ALA A 212 5.35 2.60 8.63
C ALA A 212 3.98 1.94 8.78
N ILE A 213 3.93 0.61 8.65
CA ILE A 213 2.73 -0.21 8.83
C ILE A 213 2.93 -1.11 10.04
N ASN A 214 1.95 -1.12 10.94
CA ASN A 214 1.91 -2.02 12.09
C ASN A 214 0.83 -3.09 11.92
N ILE A 215 1.09 -4.30 12.42
CA ILE A 215 0.06 -5.31 12.65
C ILE A 215 -0.34 -5.35 14.11
N HIS A 216 -1.57 -5.00 14.38
CA HIS A 216 -2.18 -5.12 15.70
C HIS A 216 -3.03 -6.40 15.77
N HIS A 217 -2.81 -7.20 16.82
CA HIS A 217 -3.39 -8.53 17.01
C HIS A 217 -4.80 -8.50 17.61
N SER A 218 -5.61 -7.51 17.21
CA SER A 218 -7.05 -7.46 17.48
C SER A 218 -7.80 -6.70 16.40
N PHE A 219 -9.11 -6.80 16.45
CA PHE A 219 -10.01 -6.00 15.61
C PHE A 219 -10.17 -4.61 16.24
N LEU A 220 -9.37 -3.63 15.79
CA LEU A 220 -9.48 -2.26 16.29
C LEU A 220 -10.86 -1.65 15.93
N PRO A 221 -11.41 -0.81 16.83
CA PRO A 221 -10.83 -0.24 18.06
C PRO A 221 -11.00 -1.11 19.33
N SER A 222 -11.41 -2.37 19.20
CA SER A 222 -11.68 -3.27 20.33
C SER A 222 -10.41 -3.96 20.82
N PHE A 223 -10.39 -4.36 22.13
CA PHE A 223 -9.34 -5.16 22.75
C PHE A 223 -7.92 -4.57 22.63
N LYS A 224 -7.77 -3.31 23.01
CA LYS A 224 -6.45 -2.68 23.14
C LYS A 224 -5.67 -3.29 24.33
N GLY A 225 -4.34 -3.32 24.23
CA GLY A 225 -3.45 -3.76 25.28
C GLY A 225 -2.99 -5.23 25.15
N ALA A 226 -2.57 -5.82 26.26
CA ALA A 226 -1.92 -7.12 26.30
C ALA A 226 -2.93 -8.29 26.19
N LYS A 227 -2.52 -9.39 25.54
CA LYS A 227 -3.26 -10.67 25.42
C LYS A 227 -4.71 -10.54 24.92
N PRO A 228 -5.00 -9.84 23.81
CA PRO A 228 -6.36 -9.60 23.36
C PRO A 228 -7.15 -10.88 23.08
N TYR A 229 -6.53 -11.96 22.60
CA TYR A 229 -7.21 -13.25 22.37
C TYR A 229 -7.68 -13.91 23.68
N HIS A 230 -6.96 -13.75 24.81
CA HIS A 230 -7.42 -14.23 26.09
C HIS A 230 -8.60 -13.40 26.60
N GLN A 231 -8.56 -12.08 26.43
CA GLN A 231 -9.68 -11.20 26.76
C GLN A 231 -10.92 -11.55 25.92
N ALA A 232 -10.71 -11.84 24.61
CA ALA A 232 -11.77 -12.26 23.71
C ALA A 232 -12.40 -13.59 24.15
N TYR A 233 -11.60 -14.56 24.56
CA TYR A 233 -12.04 -15.84 25.08
C TYR A 233 -12.89 -15.66 26.36
N GLU A 234 -12.39 -14.91 27.33
CA GLU A 234 -13.10 -14.65 28.62
C GLU A 234 -14.44 -13.96 28.40
N ARG A 235 -14.55 -13.10 27.36
CA ARG A 235 -15.82 -12.44 26.99
C ARG A 235 -16.74 -13.28 26.12
N GLY A 236 -16.30 -14.44 25.67
CA GLY A 236 -17.10 -15.33 24.81
C GLY A 236 -17.49 -14.68 23.49
N VAL A 237 -16.58 -13.90 22.87
CA VAL A 237 -16.85 -13.24 21.59
C VAL A 237 -17.12 -14.25 20.48
N LYS A 238 -17.78 -13.82 19.42
CA LYS A 238 -18.12 -14.64 18.25
C LYS A 238 -17.25 -14.33 17.04
N THR A 239 -16.36 -13.32 17.16
CA THR A 239 -15.39 -12.97 16.14
C THR A 239 -14.08 -12.52 16.79
N VAL A 240 -12.97 -12.92 16.20
CA VAL A 240 -11.63 -12.39 16.49
C VAL A 240 -11.01 -11.88 15.21
N GLY A 241 -9.90 -11.15 15.30
CA GLY A 241 -9.27 -10.66 14.09
C GLY A 241 -7.99 -9.89 14.35
N ALA A 242 -7.48 -9.28 13.28
CA ALA A 242 -6.29 -8.48 13.30
C ALA A 242 -6.45 -7.24 12.41
N THR A 243 -5.71 -6.19 12.73
CA THR A 243 -5.76 -4.91 12.00
C THR A 243 -4.36 -4.49 11.60
N ALA A 244 -4.14 -4.27 10.30
CA ALA A 244 -2.96 -3.59 9.78
C ALA A 244 -3.30 -2.12 9.52
N HIS A 245 -2.48 -1.21 10.06
CA HIS A 245 -2.70 0.23 9.98
C HIS A 245 -1.38 0.97 9.83
N TYR A 246 -1.42 2.20 9.32
CA TYR A 246 -0.25 3.07 9.38
C TYR A 246 0.04 3.48 10.83
N VAL A 247 1.32 3.65 11.13
CA VAL A 247 1.76 4.13 12.45
C VAL A 247 1.65 5.66 12.49
N ASN A 248 1.16 6.18 13.60
CA ASN A 248 1.18 7.60 13.97
C ASN A 248 1.64 7.76 15.43
N SER A 249 1.61 8.96 15.98
CA SER A 249 2.00 9.24 17.37
C SER A 249 1.07 8.63 18.43
N GLU A 250 -0.18 8.31 18.05
CA GLU A 250 -1.15 7.71 18.96
C GLU A 250 -1.14 6.20 18.80
N LEU A 251 -0.90 5.48 19.89
CA LEU A 251 -0.76 4.02 19.87
C LEU A 251 -2.04 3.36 19.33
N ASP A 252 -1.89 2.56 18.28
CA ASP A 252 -2.94 1.79 17.62
C ASP A 252 -4.12 2.64 17.06
N GLU A 253 -3.92 3.95 16.84
CA GLU A 253 -4.94 4.88 16.34
C GLU A 253 -4.68 5.35 14.88
N GLY A 254 -3.64 4.85 14.24
CA GLY A 254 -3.31 5.23 12.86
C GLY A 254 -4.30 4.74 11.81
N PRO A 255 -4.26 5.31 10.58
CA PRO A 255 -5.19 4.97 9.51
C PRO A 255 -5.21 3.48 9.18
N ILE A 256 -6.39 2.85 9.30
CA ILE A 256 -6.59 1.42 9.07
C ILE A 256 -6.46 1.11 7.58
N ILE A 257 -5.69 0.06 7.24
CA ILE A 257 -5.47 -0.39 5.87
C ILE A 257 -6.24 -1.68 5.59
N SER A 258 -6.06 -2.69 6.46
CA SER A 258 -6.67 -4.01 6.28
C SER A 258 -7.08 -4.59 7.61
N GLN A 259 -8.28 -5.14 7.64
CA GLN A 259 -8.77 -5.89 8.78
C GLN A 259 -9.16 -7.30 8.32
N GLN A 260 -8.80 -8.30 9.12
CA GLN A 260 -9.24 -9.67 8.94
C GLN A 260 -10.07 -10.09 10.14
N VAL A 261 -11.18 -10.73 9.88
CA VAL A 261 -12.12 -11.23 10.89
C VAL A 261 -12.29 -12.73 10.69
N ILE A 262 -12.27 -13.46 11.79
CA ILE A 262 -12.50 -14.91 11.85
C ILE A 262 -13.67 -15.16 12.79
N GLU A 263 -14.66 -15.89 12.32
CA GLU A 263 -15.76 -16.36 13.16
C GLU A 263 -15.27 -17.46 14.09
N VAL A 264 -15.65 -17.38 15.35
CA VAL A 264 -15.30 -18.34 16.40
C VAL A 264 -16.53 -18.63 17.27
N ASP A 265 -16.49 -19.73 17.99
CA ASP A 265 -17.57 -20.13 18.87
C ASP A 265 -17.07 -20.68 20.22
N HIS A 266 -17.96 -21.28 20.98
CA HIS A 266 -17.65 -21.81 22.32
C HIS A 266 -16.77 -23.07 22.31
N THR A 267 -16.50 -23.67 21.13
CA THR A 267 -15.63 -24.83 21.00
C THR A 267 -14.16 -24.46 20.96
N TYR A 268 -13.85 -23.17 20.66
CA TYR A 268 -12.47 -22.68 20.62
C TYR A 268 -11.94 -22.43 22.03
N SER A 269 -10.78 -22.97 22.34
CA SER A 269 -10.00 -22.60 23.52
C SER A 269 -9.27 -21.26 23.29
N ALA A 270 -8.71 -20.68 24.37
CA ALA A 270 -7.87 -19.49 24.24
C ALA A 270 -6.63 -19.72 23.34
N SER A 271 -6.07 -20.95 23.33
CA SER A 271 -4.97 -21.32 22.45
C SER A 271 -5.39 -21.42 20.99
N ASP A 272 -6.60 -21.90 20.72
CA ASP A 272 -7.13 -21.97 19.36
C ASP A 272 -7.35 -20.56 18.79
N LEU A 273 -7.87 -19.63 19.62
CA LEU A 273 -8.00 -18.22 19.24
C LEU A 273 -6.66 -17.57 18.91
N VAL A 274 -5.60 -17.89 19.63
CA VAL A 274 -4.24 -17.44 19.29
C VAL A 274 -3.78 -18.00 17.95
N THR A 275 -4.06 -19.27 17.66
CA THR A 275 -3.64 -19.94 16.42
C THR A 275 -4.34 -19.31 15.21
N VAL A 276 -5.67 -19.24 15.21
CA VAL A 276 -6.42 -18.61 14.09
C VAL A 276 -6.15 -17.12 13.98
N GLY A 277 -5.86 -16.46 15.12
CA GLY A 277 -5.47 -15.06 15.15
C GLY A 277 -4.16 -14.79 14.41
N ARG A 278 -3.16 -15.68 14.47
CA ARG A 278 -1.91 -15.57 13.71
C ARG A 278 -2.16 -15.60 12.20
N ASP A 279 -3.09 -16.42 11.73
CA ASP A 279 -3.47 -16.45 10.31
C ASP A 279 -4.11 -15.14 9.88
N ALA A 280 -5.00 -14.56 10.72
CA ALA A 280 -5.56 -13.25 10.49
C ALA A 280 -4.49 -12.15 10.44
N GLU A 281 -3.51 -12.19 11.35
CA GLU A 281 -2.38 -11.25 11.38
C GLU A 281 -1.55 -11.31 10.10
N CYS A 282 -1.14 -12.51 9.67
CA CYS A 282 -0.41 -12.71 8.41
C CYS A 282 -1.21 -12.15 7.22
N LYS A 283 -2.49 -12.48 7.12
CA LYS A 283 -3.33 -12.05 6.01
C LYS A 283 -3.54 -10.54 5.97
N ALA A 284 -3.83 -9.92 7.12
CA ALA A 284 -4.02 -8.47 7.22
C ALA A 284 -2.74 -7.71 6.85
N LEU A 285 -1.60 -8.13 7.40
CA LEU A 285 -0.32 -7.49 7.16
C LEU A 285 0.12 -7.64 5.70
N THR A 286 0.03 -8.86 5.14
CA THR A 286 0.35 -9.11 3.73
C THR A 286 -0.48 -8.27 2.78
N ASN A 287 -1.80 -8.14 3.02
CA ASN A 287 -2.65 -7.28 2.21
C ASN A 287 -2.21 -5.82 2.29
N ALA A 288 -1.92 -5.32 3.49
CA ALA A 288 -1.50 -3.93 3.70
C ALA A 288 -0.17 -3.63 2.99
N VAL A 289 0.83 -4.49 3.15
CA VAL A 289 2.14 -4.36 2.48
C VAL A 289 1.98 -4.42 0.96
N ARG A 290 1.20 -5.37 0.44
CA ARG A 290 0.92 -5.50 -1.00
C ARG A 290 0.29 -4.23 -1.56
N TRP A 291 -0.81 -3.76 -0.97
CA TRP A 291 -1.52 -2.59 -1.48
C TRP A 291 -0.70 -1.31 -1.38
N HIS A 292 0.14 -1.19 -0.34
CA HIS A 292 1.10 -0.09 -0.25
C HIS A 292 2.10 -0.15 -1.40
N ALA A 293 2.75 -1.30 -1.61
CA ALA A 293 3.77 -1.47 -2.65
C ALA A 293 3.20 -1.35 -4.08
N GLU A 294 1.92 -1.72 -4.30
CA GLU A 294 1.23 -1.56 -5.57
C GLU A 294 0.65 -0.14 -5.79
N GLY A 295 0.87 0.79 -4.86
CA GLY A 295 0.33 2.14 -4.94
C GLY A 295 -1.20 2.20 -4.89
N ARG A 296 -1.84 1.28 -4.17
CA ARG A 296 -3.32 1.21 -4.05
C ARG A 296 -3.88 2.01 -2.89
N ILE A 297 -3.05 2.49 -1.98
CA ILE A 297 -3.48 3.19 -0.77
C ILE A 297 -3.26 4.68 -0.93
N VAL A 298 -4.30 5.46 -0.70
CA VAL A 298 -4.21 6.91 -0.57
C VAL A 298 -4.70 7.31 0.81
N LEU A 299 -3.90 8.11 1.51
CA LEU A 299 -4.27 8.67 2.81
C LEU A 299 -5.27 9.81 2.64
N SER A 300 -6.31 9.83 3.46
CA SER A 300 -7.32 10.90 3.51
C SER A 300 -7.62 11.24 4.98
N GLY A 301 -6.82 12.13 5.55
CA GLY A 301 -6.83 12.38 7.00
C GLY A 301 -6.46 11.12 7.77
N ASN A 302 -7.28 10.74 8.76
CA ASN A 302 -7.08 9.50 9.53
C ASN A 302 -7.77 8.27 8.91
N ARG A 303 -8.01 8.28 7.60
CA ARG A 303 -8.60 7.15 6.86
C ARG A 303 -7.74 6.80 5.65
N THR A 304 -7.93 5.59 5.12
CA THR A 304 -7.35 5.16 3.85
C THR A 304 -8.43 4.98 2.80
N VAL A 305 -8.12 5.35 1.56
CA VAL A 305 -8.87 4.96 0.37
C VAL A 305 -8.09 3.86 -0.34
N ILE A 306 -8.70 2.68 -0.50
CA ILE A 306 -8.05 1.52 -1.11
C ILE A 306 -8.61 1.33 -2.53
N LEU A 307 -7.79 1.60 -3.54
CA LEU A 307 -8.13 1.50 -4.96
C LEU A 307 -7.80 0.07 -5.49
N ARG A 308 -8.71 -0.87 -5.24
CA ARG A 308 -8.56 -2.30 -5.59
C ARG A 308 -9.01 -2.63 -6.99
#